data_2831e9a3f669ca2a31927afdcaa0d1e9
#
_entry.id   2831e9a3f669ca2a31927afdcaa0d1e9
#
_cell.length_a   1.000
_cell.length_b   1.000
_cell.length_c   1.000
_cell.angle_alpha   90.00
_cell.angle_beta   90.00
_cell.angle_gamma   90.00
#
_symmetry.space_group_name_H-M   'P 1'
#
loop_
_entity.id
_entity.type
_entity.pdbx_description
1 polymer ?
#
loop_
_entity_poly.entity_id
_entity_poly.type
_entity_poly.pdbx_seq_one_letter_code
_entity_poly.pdbx_strand_id
1 'polypeptide(L)'
;MGCISTLIWSAASFGAAISTGLAGFFGARFLLGIGESPTFPANAKALGYWFPEAERSMATAITDAAAKFSTAIGVPFLGLLLLRFGWRWSFAVTGLISLFYFALFYRTYFNPSEDKNLSKKELELMLQGRVQPEGTATTAHGASLGYLLKQPKVYGLGLGWGAYNYTFYLLLTWLPTYLSFSHHVDLLHSVLYTSAPWLFATFTDLAIGGWLVDFLIQRGYDSSRVRQTVLIVGTGFGLGILGAARAHSPVSALIWISISLGGLAAAAPVAWTVPSLIAPRESVGRLGGIVNFCGQLGAISAPIVTGYVASITHAFTSAFVAATAILLLGVAGYIFLLRRIEPILEPERLSFASAKE
;
A
#
# COMPACT_ATOMS: atom_id res chain seq x y z
N MET A 1 11.78 -13.26 -11.05
CA MET A 1 10.51 -12.57 -11.32
C MET A 1 10.67 -11.05 -11.28
N GLY A 2 11.25 -10.43 -10.24
CA GLY A 2 11.40 -8.97 -10.16
C GLY A 2 12.03 -8.30 -11.39
N CYS A 3 13.10 -8.88 -11.96
CA CYS A 3 13.74 -8.35 -13.17
C CYS A 3 12.81 -8.34 -14.40
N ILE A 4 12.00 -9.40 -14.58
CA ILE A 4 11.05 -9.47 -15.69
C ILE A 4 9.96 -8.41 -15.51
N SER A 5 9.43 -8.26 -14.30
CA SER A 5 8.45 -7.23 -13.95
C SER A 5 8.97 -5.83 -14.27
N THR A 6 10.19 -5.52 -13.88
CA THR A 6 10.81 -4.21 -14.09
C THR A 6 11.03 -3.90 -15.57
N LEU A 7 11.41 -4.89 -16.37
CA LEU A 7 11.50 -4.74 -17.83
C LEU A 7 10.14 -4.47 -18.47
N ILE A 8 9.11 -5.21 -18.06
CA ILE A 8 7.75 -5.05 -18.61
C ILE A 8 7.23 -3.65 -18.30
N TRP A 9 7.35 -3.16 -17.07
CA TRP A 9 6.84 -1.82 -16.75
C TRP A 9 7.67 -0.70 -17.40
N SER A 10 8.99 -0.91 -17.60
CA SER A 10 9.83 0.03 -18.36
C SER A 10 9.35 0.11 -19.81
N ALA A 11 9.16 -1.05 -20.47
CA ALA A 11 8.64 -1.12 -21.83
C ALA A 11 7.22 -0.50 -21.94
N ALA A 12 6.37 -0.73 -20.94
CA ALA A 12 5.03 -0.16 -20.87
C ALA A 12 5.06 1.39 -20.77
N SER A 13 5.99 1.93 -19.98
CA SER A 13 6.18 3.39 -19.85
C SER A 13 6.63 4.01 -21.16
N PHE A 14 7.60 3.41 -21.86
CA PHE A 14 7.99 3.86 -23.21
C PHE A 14 6.86 3.69 -24.23
N GLY A 15 6.12 2.58 -24.17
CA GLY A 15 4.94 2.35 -24.99
C GLY A 15 3.88 3.45 -24.81
N ALA A 16 3.66 3.91 -23.58
CA ALA A 16 2.77 5.04 -23.31
C ALA A 16 3.32 6.35 -23.91
N ALA A 17 4.63 6.60 -23.80
CA ALA A 17 5.27 7.82 -24.34
C ALA A 17 5.11 7.95 -25.86
N ILE A 18 5.20 6.84 -26.59
CA ILE A 18 5.09 6.83 -28.09
C ILE A 18 3.68 6.60 -28.58
N SER A 19 2.71 6.36 -27.71
CA SER A 19 1.32 6.09 -28.11
C SER A 19 0.71 7.28 -28.86
N THR A 20 0.03 6.98 -29.97
CA THR A 20 -0.61 8.00 -30.83
C THR A 20 -2.12 8.06 -30.64
N GLY A 21 -2.71 7.13 -29.90
CA GLY A 21 -4.14 7.05 -29.68
C GLY A 21 -4.51 6.38 -28.36
N LEU A 22 -5.79 6.47 -28.01
CA LEU A 22 -6.34 5.99 -26.76
C LEU A 22 -6.11 4.47 -26.58
N ALA A 23 -6.31 3.68 -27.64
CA ALA A 23 -6.13 2.23 -27.60
C ALA A 23 -4.68 1.83 -27.28
N GLY A 24 -3.70 2.48 -27.92
CA GLY A 24 -2.27 2.25 -27.66
C GLY A 24 -1.89 2.64 -26.22
N PHE A 25 -2.43 3.75 -25.73
CA PHE A 25 -2.22 4.19 -24.37
C PHE A 25 -2.83 3.20 -23.34
N PHE A 26 -4.07 2.73 -23.56
CA PHE A 26 -4.68 1.69 -22.72
C PHE A 26 -3.89 0.39 -22.76
N GLY A 27 -3.42 -0.05 -23.93
CA GLY A 27 -2.58 -1.24 -24.07
C GLY A 27 -1.29 -1.12 -23.25
N ALA A 28 -0.61 0.04 -23.30
CA ALA A 28 0.56 0.31 -22.48
C ALA A 28 0.24 0.30 -20.98
N ARG A 29 -0.92 0.84 -20.55
CA ARG A 29 -1.35 0.81 -19.15
C ARG A 29 -1.70 -0.59 -18.67
N PHE A 30 -2.33 -1.38 -19.52
CA PHE A 30 -2.60 -2.79 -19.21
C PHE A 30 -1.31 -3.59 -19.04
N LEU A 31 -0.34 -3.39 -19.94
CA LEU A 31 0.98 -4.01 -19.83
C LEU A 31 1.72 -3.57 -18.58
N LEU A 32 1.62 -2.29 -18.19
CA LEU A 32 2.15 -1.79 -16.92
C LEU A 32 1.57 -2.55 -15.73
N GLY A 33 0.25 -2.71 -15.68
CA GLY A 33 -0.43 -3.46 -14.59
C GLY A 33 0.04 -4.91 -14.50
N ILE A 34 0.26 -5.59 -15.62
CA ILE A 34 0.85 -6.95 -15.65
C ILE A 34 2.26 -6.92 -15.06
N GLY A 35 3.09 -5.95 -15.45
CA GLY A 35 4.46 -5.79 -14.94
C GLY A 35 4.51 -5.50 -13.44
N GLU A 36 3.59 -4.70 -12.92
CA GLU A 36 3.56 -4.30 -11.50
C GLU A 36 2.96 -5.37 -10.58
N SER A 37 2.07 -6.24 -11.08
CA SER A 37 1.32 -7.19 -10.26
C SER A 37 2.17 -8.11 -9.38
N PRO A 38 3.37 -8.60 -9.78
CA PRO A 38 4.21 -9.44 -8.93
C PRO A 38 5.07 -8.66 -7.93
N THR A 39 5.10 -7.32 -7.98
CA THR A 39 6.07 -6.50 -7.22
C THR A 39 5.89 -6.66 -5.72
N PHE A 40 4.67 -6.51 -5.20
CA PHE A 40 4.40 -6.66 -3.76
C PHE A 40 4.66 -8.10 -3.25
N PRO A 41 4.17 -9.16 -3.92
CA PRO A 41 4.53 -10.52 -3.53
C PRO A 41 6.04 -10.80 -3.59
N ALA A 42 6.73 -10.27 -4.60
CA ALA A 42 8.18 -10.43 -4.75
C ALA A 42 8.94 -9.72 -3.62
N ASN A 43 8.55 -8.49 -3.27
CA ASN A 43 9.14 -7.74 -2.16
C ASN A 43 8.89 -8.45 -0.81
N ALA A 44 7.66 -8.89 -0.55
CA ALA A 44 7.34 -9.63 0.68
C ALA A 44 8.19 -10.90 0.81
N LYS A 45 8.41 -11.61 -0.32
CA LYS A 45 9.26 -12.80 -0.38
C LYS A 45 10.73 -12.45 -0.13
N ALA A 46 11.25 -11.40 -0.76
CA ALA A 46 12.62 -10.93 -0.56
C ALA A 46 12.87 -10.53 0.90
N LEU A 47 11.95 -9.77 1.50
CA LEU A 47 12.02 -9.42 2.92
C LEU A 47 11.99 -10.66 3.83
N GLY A 48 11.18 -11.66 3.49
CA GLY A 48 11.14 -12.93 4.21
C GLY A 48 12.45 -13.71 4.16
N TYR A 49 13.19 -13.62 3.08
CA TYR A 49 14.47 -14.32 2.90
C TYR A 49 15.64 -13.62 3.59
N TRP A 50 15.65 -12.28 3.55
CA TRP A 50 16.77 -11.49 4.04
C TRP A 50 16.64 -11.03 5.49
N PHE A 51 15.41 -10.87 6.00
CA PHE A 51 15.19 -10.31 7.33
C PHE A 51 14.63 -11.34 8.33
N PRO A 52 15.25 -11.48 9.52
CA PRO A 52 14.69 -12.22 10.64
C PRO A 52 13.29 -11.74 11.01
N GLU A 53 12.52 -12.61 11.65
CA GLU A 53 11.12 -12.29 12.03
C GLU A 53 11.01 -11.02 12.90
N ALA A 54 12.00 -10.77 13.77
CA ALA A 54 12.05 -9.61 14.65
C ALA A 54 12.30 -8.27 13.92
N GLU A 55 12.95 -8.28 12.74
CA GLU A 55 13.32 -7.09 11.99
C GLU A 55 12.39 -6.84 10.78
N ARG A 56 11.52 -7.79 10.49
CA ARG A 56 10.68 -7.79 9.29
C ARG A 56 9.65 -6.65 9.27
N SER A 57 9.13 -6.24 10.44
CA SER A 57 8.20 -5.13 10.55
C SER A 57 8.82 -3.81 10.10
N MET A 58 10.03 -3.51 10.59
CA MET A 58 10.74 -2.30 10.20
C MET A 58 11.13 -2.33 8.72
N ALA A 59 11.61 -3.45 8.21
CA ALA A 59 11.94 -3.61 6.79
C ALA A 59 10.70 -3.39 5.88
N THR A 60 9.54 -3.88 6.31
CA THR A 60 8.26 -3.64 5.62
C THR A 60 7.88 -2.16 5.68
N ALA A 61 7.99 -1.51 6.83
CA ALA A 61 7.69 -0.09 6.99
C ALA A 61 8.61 0.79 6.13
N ILE A 62 9.89 0.48 6.03
CA ILE A 62 10.84 1.19 5.15
C ILE A 62 10.41 1.06 3.69
N THR A 63 10.00 -0.13 3.26
CA THR A 63 9.54 -0.36 1.88
C THR A 63 8.25 0.41 1.58
N ASP A 64 7.30 0.44 2.50
CA ASP A 64 6.03 1.15 2.36
C ASP A 64 6.22 2.67 2.41
N ALA A 65 7.04 3.16 3.33
CA ALA A 65 7.42 4.58 3.43
C ALA A 65 8.16 5.09 2.18
N ALA A 66 9.00 4.25 1.55
CA ALA A 66 9.68 4.59 0.31
C ALA A 66 8.68 4.88 -0.82
N ALA A 67 7.54 4.19 -0.90
CA ALA A 67 6.50 4.46 -1.87
C ALA A 67 5.87 5.85 -1.68
N LYS A 68 5.62 6.26 -0.44
CA LYS A 68 5.08 7.58 -0.09
C LYS A 68 6.11 8.69 -0.32
N PHE A 69 7.36 8.44 0.06
CA PHE A 69 8.47 9.35 -0.18
C PHE A 69 8.71 9.57 -1.69
N SER A 70 8.67 8.50 -2.47
CA SER A 70 8.77 8.62 -3.93
C SER A 70 7.62 9.42 -4.53
N THR A 71 6.43 9.34 -3.97
CA THR A 71 5.28 10.16 -4.39
C THR A 71 5.51 11.64 -4.04
N ALA A 72 6.04 11.94 -2.86
CA ALA A 72 6.34 13.31 -2.43
C ALA A 72 7.32 14.03 -3.37
N ILE A 73 8.27 13.33 -3.94
CA ILE A 73 9.25 13.87 -4.90
C ILE A 73 8.76 13.69 -6.34
N GLY A 74 8.18 12.54 -6.64
CA GLY A 74 7.80 12.15 -8.00
C GLY A 74 6.67 13.00 -8.57
N VAL A 75 5.65 13.33 -7.77
CA VAL A 75 4.53 14.16 -8.26
C VAL A 75 5.02 15.55 -8.69
N PRO A 76 5.79 16.32 -7.89
CA PRO A 76 6.37 17.58 -8.35
C PRO A 76 7.31 17.43 -9.54
N PHE A 77 8.16 16.43 -9.52
CA PHE A 77 9.11 16.18 -10.61
C PHE A 77 8.39 15.90 -11.94
N LEU A 78 7.41 14.99 -11.92
CA LEU A 78 6.62 14.67 -13.11
C LEU A 78 5.71 15.83 -13.53
N GLY A 79 5.20 16.61 -12.58
CA GLY A 79 4.43 17.81 -12.85
C GLY A 79 5.26 18.88 -13.57
N LEU A 80 6.51 19.11 -13.13
CA LEU A 80 7.44 20.02 -13.83
C LEU A 80 7.79 19.53 -15.24
N LEU A 81 8.02 18.23 -15.41
CA LEU A 81 8.23 17.64 -16.73
C LEU A 81 7.03 17.81 -17.63
N LEU A 82 5.83 17.57 -17.09
CA LEU A 82 4.57 17.74 -17.81
C LEU A 82 4.40 19.18 -18.31
N LEU A 83 4.64 20.16 -17.45
CA LEU A 83 4.49 21.59 -17.76
C LEU A 83 5.52 22.09 -18.80
N ARG A 84 6.78 21.59 -18.75
CA ARG A 84 7.84 22.05 -19.63
C ARG A 84 7.95 21.28 -20.94
N PHE A 85 7.73 19.98 -20.91
CA PHE A 85 8.04 19.07 -22.01
C PHE A 85 6.81 18.27 -22.49
N GLY A 86 5.69 18.35 -21.74
CA GLY A 86 4.48 17.60 -22.02
C GLY A 86 4.51 16.16 -21.50
N TRP A 87 3.34 15.50 -21.58
CA TRP A 87 3.09 14.20 -20.97
C TRP A 87 3.94 13.05 -21.55
N ARG A 88 4.30 13.11 -22.83
CA ARG A 88 5.11 12.07 -23.47
C ARG A 88 6.50 11.96 -22.84
N TRP A 89 7.11 13.11 -22.55
CA TRP A 89 8.41 13.15 -21.88
C TRP A 89 8.33 12.66 -20.44
N SER A 90 7.23 12.92 -19.74
CA SER A 90 7.03 12.37 -18.38
C SER A 90 7.05 10.84 -18.39
N PHE A 91 6.42 10.20 -19.37
CA PHE A 91 6.46 8.75 -19.52
C PHE A 91 7.82 8.22 -20.02
N ALA A 92 8.48 8.90 -20.91
CA ALA A 92 9.80 8.51 -21.41
C ALA A 92 10.83 8.53 -20.27
N VAL A 93 10.83 9.60 -19.46
CA VAL A 93 11.74 9.75 -18.31
C VAL A 93 11.45 8.71 -17.24
N THR A 94 10.18 8.44 -16.91
CA THR A 94 9.81 7.34 -15.99
C THR A 94 10.26 5.98 -16.53
N GLY A 95 10.12 5.72 -17.82
CA GLY A 95 10.63 4.51 -18.46
C GLY A 95 12.15 4.38 -18.33
N LEU A 96 12.89 5.47 -18.51
CA LEU A 96 14.35 5.50 -18.36
C LEU A 96 14.79 5.25 -16.91
N ILE A 97 14.13 5.89 -15.93
CA ILE A 97 14.38 5.67 -14.51
C ILE A 97 14.12 4.20 -14.15
N SER A 98 13.02 3.61 -14.67
CA SER A 98 12.69 2.21 -14.45
C SER A 98 13.72 1.27 -15.06
N LEU A 99 14.24 1.59 -16.24
CA LEU A 99 15.32 0.81 -16.88
C LEU A 99 16.63 0.89 -16.10
N PHE A 100 16.97 2.09 -15.58
CA PHE A 100 18.10 2.25 -14.67
C PHE A 100 17.92 1.42 -13.39
N TYR A 101 16.75 1.45 -12.79
CA TYR A 101 16.42 0.61 -11.63
C TYR A 101 16.54 -0.88 -11.96
N PHE A 102 16.07 -1.31 -13.13
CA PHE A 102 16.27 -2.69 -13.59
C PHE A 102 17.74 -3.07 -13.62
N ALA A 103 18.59 -2.24 -14.23
CA ALA A 103 20.02 -2.52 -14.32
C ALA A 103 20.69 -2.58 -12.93
N LEU A 104 20.29 -1.68 -12.02
CA LEU A 104 20.76 -1.68 -10.64
C LEU A 104 20.29 -2.95 -9.91
N PHE A 105 19.00 -3.26 -9.96
CA PHE A 105 18.40 -4.43 -9.30
C PHE A 105 19.02 -5.73 -9.80
N TYR A 106 19.19 -5.87 -11.11
CA TYR A 106 19.81 -7.05 -11.73
C TYR A 106 21.26 -7.28 -11.26
N ARG A 107 22.00 -6.19 -10.97
CA ARG A 107 23.41 -6.28 -10.53
C ARG A 107 23.54 -6.45 -9.01
N THR A 108 22.59 -5.99 -8.23
CA THR A 108 22.74 -5.89 -6.77
C THR A 108 21.89 -6.90 -5.99
N TYR A 109 20.77 -7.35 -6.57
CA TYR A 109 19.90 -8.27 -5.86
C TYR A 109 20.22 -9.74 -6.18
N PHE A 110 20.57 -10.48 -5.14
CA PHE A 110 20.73 -11.92 -5.16
C PHE A 110 19.87 -12.53 -4.03
N ASN A 111 19.48 -13.79 -4.19
CA ASN A 111 18.93 -14.52 -3.05
C ASN A 111 20.06 -14.86 -2.07
N PRO A 112 19.80 -15.05 -0.76
CA PRO A 112 20.85 -15.39 0.20
C PRO A 112 21.70 -16.59 -0.21
N SER A 113 21.11 -17.61 -0.86
CA SER A 113 21.85 -18.78 -1.37
C SER A 113 22.79 -18.50 -2.54
N GLU A 114 22.55 -17.40 -3.27
CA GLU A 114 23.29 -17.01 -4.46
C GLU A 114 24.32 -15.90 -4.17
N ASP A 115 24.18 -15.22 -3.02
CA ASP A 115 25.06 -14.09 -2.65
C ASP A 115 26.41 -14.58 -2.13
N LYS A 116 27.43 -14.33 -2.96
CA LYS A 116 28.82 -14.70 -2.64
C LYS A 116 29.45 -13.81 -1.54
N ASN A 117 28.85 -12.66 -1.25
CA ASN A 117 29.34 -11.73 -0.24
C ASN A 117 28.81 -12.03 1.16
N LEU A 118 27.77 -12.88 1.26
CA LEU A 118 27.18 -13.26 2.52
C LEU A 118 28.15 -14.17 3.32
N SER A 119 28.54 -13.72 4.52
CA SER A 119 29.40 -14.53 5.39
C SER A 119 28.63 -15.68 6.02
N LYS A 120 29.35 -16.78 6.33
CA LYS A 120 28.72 -17.94 7.02
C LYS A 120 28.11 -17.54 8.35
N LYS A 121 28.71 -16.60 9.08
CA LYS A 121 28.20 -16.10 10.35
C LYS A 121 26.90 -15.32 10.20
N GLU A 122 26.78 -14.51 9.16
CA GLU A 122 25.52 -13.79 8.84
C GLU A 122 24.42 -14.76 8.44
N LEU A 123 24.75 -15.78 7.62
CA LEU A 123 23.78 -16.80 7.25
C LEU A 123 23.27 -17.58 8.48
N GLU A 124 24.15 -17.94 9.42
CA GLU A 124 23.78 -18.60 10.68
C GLU A 124 22.87 -17.70 11.54
N LEU A 125 23.18 -16.41 11.68
CA LEU A 125 22.33 -15.45 12.39
C LEU A 125 20.95 -15.32 11.75
N MET A 126 20.88 -15.25 10.41
CA MET A 126 19.62 -15.21 9.68
C MET A 126 18.78 -16.48 9.93
N LEU A 127 19.40 -17.65 9.85
CA LEU A 127 18.72 -18.93 10.10
C LEU A 127 18.21 -19.04 11.55
N GLN A 128 19.00 -18.59 12.54
CA GLN A 128 18.56 -18.51 13.95
C GLN A 128 17.39 -17.54 14.12
N GLY A 129 17.36 -16.43 13.36
CA GLY A 129 16.29 -15.44 13.35
C GLY A 129 15.02 -15.87 12.59
N ARG A 130 14.92 -17.14 12.18
CA ARG A 130 13.76 -17.72 11.47
C ARG A 130 13.43 -17.02 10.14
N VAL A 131 14.44 -16.78 9.31
CA VAL A 131 14.18 -16.39 7.90
C VAL A 131 13.41 -17.48 7.17
N GLN A 132 12.64 -17.08 6.16
CA GLN A 132 11.91 -18.05 5.36
C GLN A 132 12.89 -18.85 4.49
N PRO A 133 12.77 -20.18 4.44
CA PRO A 133 13.61 -20.98 3.55
C PRO A 133 13.32 -20.69 2.10
N GLU A 134 14.40 -20.56 1.30
CA GLU A 134 14.27 -20.36 -0.13
C GLU A 134 13.65 -21.59 -0.82
N GLY A 135 12.89 -21.34 -1.88
CA GLY A 135 12.36 -22.41 -2.73
C GLY A 135 11.18 -23.20 -2.16
N THR A 136 10.71 -22.92 -0.95
CA THR A 136 9.48 -23.54 -0.45
C THR A 136 8.30 -23.04 -1.29
N ALA A 137 7.96 -23.83 -2.32
CA ALA A 137 6.64 -23.75 -2.94
C ALA A 137 5.62 -23.98 -1.83
N THR A 138 4.66 -23.08 -1.68
CA THR A 138 3.47 -23.32 -0.84
C THR A 138 2.88 -24.66 -1.27
N THR A 139 3.07 -25.69 -0.46
CA THR A 139 2.43 -26.98 -0.70
C THR A 139 0.92 -26.78 -0.64
N ALA A 140 0.17 -27.58 -1.39
CA ALA A 140 -1.26 -27.36 -1.64
C ALA A 140 -2.18 -27.52 -0.41
N HIS A 141 -1.64 -27.64 0.80
CA HIS A 141 -2.36 -28.04 2.02
C HIS A 141 -2.89 -26.87 2.88
N GLY A 142 -2.72 -25.62 2.46
CA GLY A 142 -3.28 -24.48 3.19
C GLY A 142 -4.81 -24.37 3.08
N ALA A 143 -5.42 -23.61 3.98
CA ALA A 143 -6.87 -23.36 3.99
C ALA A 143 -7.39 -22.93 2.60
N SER A 144 -8.52 -23.48 2.20
CA SER A 144 -9.13 -23.18 0.89
C SER A 144 -9.58 -21.71 0.79
N LEU A 145 -9.63 -21.18 -0.43
CA LEU A 145 -10.14 -19.84 -0.67
C LEU A 145 -11.57 -19.67 -0.13
N GLY A 146 -12.44 -20.68 -0.33
CA GLY A 146 -13.81 -20.69 0.17
C GLY A 146 -13.89 -20.66 1.70
N TYR A 147 -12.94 -21.28 2.40
CA TYR A 147 -12.86 -21.21 3.85
C TYR A 147 -12.48 -19.80 4.35
N LEU A 148 -11.46 -19.19 3.73
CA LEU A 148 -11.02 -17.84 4.07
C LEU A 148 -12.13 -16.80 3.83
N LEU A 149 -12.86 -16.93 2.73
CA LEU A 149 -13.98 -16.06 2.39
C LEU A 149 -15.22 -16.21 3.33
N LYS A 150 -15.24 -17.21 4.19
CA LYS A 150 -16.28 -17.32 5.23
C LYS A 150 -15.87 -16.66 6.55
N GLN A 151 -14.63 -16.19 6.68
CA GLN A 151 -14.11 -15.64 7.92
C GLN A 151 -14.41 -14.15 8.07
N PRO A 152 -15.11 -13.70 9.14
CA PRO A 152 -15.40 -12.28 9.35
C PRO A 152 -14.14 -11.40 9.41
N LYS A 153 -13.04 -11.93 9.98
CA LYS A 153 -11.75 -11.22 10.08
C LYS A 153 -11.20 -10.82 8.70
N VAL A 154 -11.42 -11.65 7.68
CA VAL A 154 -10.98 -11.38 6.31
C VAL A 154 -11.75 -10.20 5.72
N TYR A 155 -13.07 -10.14 5.95
CA TYR A 155 -13.88 -9.00 5.52
C TYR A 155 -13.52 -7.73 6.28
N GLY A 156 -13.28 -7.83 7.60
CA GLY A 156 -12.88 -6.69 8.42
C GLY A 156 -11.58 -6.06 7.93
N LEU A 157 -10.58 -6.89 7.64
CA LEU A 157 -9.31 -6.44 7.09
C LEU A 157 -9.46 -5.92 5.66
N GLY A 158 -10.25 -6.61 4.82
CA GLY A 158 -10.50 -6.21 3.43
C GLY A 158 -11.23 -4.87 3.32
N LEU A 159 -12.26 -4.62 4.15
CA LEU A 159 -12.98 -3.34 4.21
C LEU A 159 -12.05 -2.19 4.64
N GLY A 160 -11.28 -2.40 5.72
CA GLY A 160 -10.34 -1.37 6.18
C GLY A 160 -9.26 -1.07 5.15
N TRP A 161 -8.67 -2.08 4.53
CA TRP A 161 -7.67 -1.92 3.49
C TRP A 161 -8.25 -1.30 2.21
N GLY A 162 -9.48 -1.67 1.83
CA GLY A 162 -10.20 -1.05 0.72
C GLY A 162 -10.49 0.43 0.96
N ALA A 163 -10.90 0.79 2.18
CA ALA A 163 -11.15 2.18 2.56
C ALA A 163 -9.86 3.03 2.58
N TYR A 164 -8.76 2.46 3.09
CA TYR A 164 -7.44 3.07 2.99
C TYR A 164 -7.08 3.36 1.54
N ASN A 165 -7.12 2.35 0.67
CA ASN A 165 -6.73 2.49 -0.73
C ASN A 165 -7.64 3.47 -1.48
N TYR A 166 -8.94 3.47 -1.21
CA TYR A 166 -9.86 4.45 -1.79
C TYR A 166 -9.40 5.89 -1.51
N THR A 167 -9.15 6.20 -0.25
CA THR A 167 -8.74 7.56 0.15
C THR A 167 -7.34 7.91 -0.33
N PHE A 168 -6.41 6.96 -0.28
CA PHE A 168 -5.05 7.12 -0.78
C PHE A 168 -5.05 7.46 -2.28
N TYR A 169 -5.73 6.67 -3.10
CA TYR A 169 -5.78 6.88 -4.56
C TYR A 169 -6.64 8.07 -4.96
N LEU A 170 -7.65 8.44 -4.17
CA LEU A 170 -8.35 9.71 -4.34
C LEU A 170 -7.36 10.88 -4.21
N LEU A 171 -6.59 10.92 -3.12
CA LEU A 171 -5.62 11.99 -2.89
C LEU A 171 -4.46 11.94 -3.88
N LEU A 172 -3.96 10.75 -4.22
CA LEU A 172 -2.89 10.59 -5.21
C LEU A 172 -3.29 11.18 -6.58
N THR A 173 -4.53 10.94 -7.00
CA THR A 173 -5.01 11.33 -8.33
C THR A 173 -5.50 12.77 -8.39
N TRP A 174 -6.22 13.21 -7.36
CA TRP A 174 -7.01 14.44 -7.44
C TRP A 174 -6.49 15.60 -6.58
N LEU A 175 -5.50 15.39 -5.70
CA LEU A 175 -5.01 16.45 -4.82
C LEU A 175 -4.50 17.69 -5.56
N PRO A 176 -3.67 17.59 -6.63
CA PRO A 176 -3.27 18.77 -7.38
C PRO A 176 -4.46 19.51 -8.01
N THR A 177 -5.39 18.73 -8.59
CA THR A 177 -6.60 19.30 -9.22
C THR A 177 -7.53 19.93 -8.18
N TYR A 178 -7.66 19.32 -7.01
CA TYR A 178 -8.43 19.89 -5.90
C TYR A 178 -7.88 21.25 -5.45
N LEU A 179 -6.57 21.38 -5.27
CA LEU A 179 -5.93 22.64 -4.90
C LEU A 179 -6.12 23.71 -5.97
N SER A 180 -5.96 23.34 -7.24
CA SER A 180 -6.14 24.28 -8.34
C SER A 180 -7.61 24.70 -8.49
N PHE A 181 -8.54 23.74 -8.46
CA PHE A 181 -9.96 23.99 -8.70
C PHE A 181 -10.65 24.68 -7.52
N SER A 182 -10.45 24.16 -6.30
CA SER A 182 -11.19 24.62 -5.11
C SER A 182 -10.55 25.81 -4.42
N HIS A 183 -9.23 26.00 -4.57
CA HIS A 183 -8.49 27.06 -3.89
C HIS A 183 -7.79 28.03 -4.85
N HIS A 184 -8.03 27.89 -6.16
CA HIS A 184 -7.47 28.75 -7.21
C HIS A 184 -5.93 28.88 -7.18
N VAL A 185 -5.26 27.83 -6.66
CA VAL A 185 -3.80 27.72 -6.68
C VAL A 185 -3.40 27.40 -8.13
N ASP A 186 -2.40 28.07 -8.66
CA ASP A 186 -1.91 27.73 -10.00
C ASP A 186 -1.34 26.29 -10.03
N LEU A 187 -1.30 25.71 -11.21
CA LEU A 187 -0.99 24.29 -11.36
C LEU A 187 0.41 23.93 -10.82
N LEU A 188 1.41 24.81 -11.01
CA LEU A 188 2.77 24.59 -10.54
C LEU A 188 2.83 24.51 -9.01
N HIS A 189 2.26 25.51 -8.31
CA HIS A 189 2.22 25.52 -6.86
C HIS A 189 1.33 24.39 -6.32
N SER A 190 0.22 24.05 -7.00
CA SER A 190 -0.62 22.92 -6.63
C SER A 190 0.17 21.60 -6.63
N VAL A 191 0.98 21.36 -7.65
CA VAL A 191 1.83 20.17 -7.75
C VAL A 191 2.92 20.18 -6.68
N LEU A 192 3.56 21.32 -6.43
CA LEU A 192 4.60 21.45 -5.38
C LEU A 192 4.03 21.26 -3.98
N TYR A 193 2.88 21.83 -3.69
CA TYR A 193 2.25 21.74 -2.37
C TYR A 193 1.79 20.33 -2.01
N THR A 194 1.56 19.46 -3.01
CA THR A 194 1.23 18.05 -2.73
C THR A 194 2.35 17.28 -2.06
N SER A 195 3.61 17.73 -2.14
CA SER A 195 4.74 17.09 -1.46
C SER A 195 4.57 17.05 0.06
N ALA A 196 4.02 18.10 0.68
CA ALA A 196 3.96 18.22 2.13
C ALA A 196 3.11 17.09 2.79
N PRO A 197 1.87 16.79 2.36
CA PRO A 197 1.11 15.67 2.89
C PRO A 197 1.82 14.32 2.71
N TRP A 198 2.49 14.09 1.57
CA TRP A 198 3.19 12.83 1.31
C TRP A 198 4.47 12.67 2.16
N LEU A 199 5.22 13.76 2.39
CA LEU A 199 6.35 13.74 3.33
C LEU A 199 5.88 13.47 4.76
N PHE A 200 4.79 14.10 5.18
CA PHE A 200 4.21 13.83 6.49
C PHE A 200 3.73 12.39 6.62
N ALA A 201 3.11 11.84 5.58
CA ALA A 201 2.72 10.44 5.52
C ALA A 201 3.92 9.48 5.61
N THR A 202 5.04 9.79 4.93
CA THR A 202 6.29 9.03 5.04
C THR A 202 6.80 9.01 6.47
N PHE A 203 6.79 10.16 7.14
CA PHE A 203 7.22 10.27 8.53
C PHE A 203 6.33 9.45 9.48
N THR A 204 5.01 9.57 9.38
CA THR A 204 4.07 8.83 10.24
C THR A 204 4.08 7.33 10.00
N ASP A 205 4.31 6.89 8.77
CA ASP A 205 4.51 5.50 8.41
C ASP A 205 5.68 4.87 9.20
N LEU A 206 6.85 5.51 9.13
CA LEU A 206 8.05 5.05 9.82
C LEU A 206 7.94 5.20 11.35
N ALA A 207 7.52 6.38 11.81
CA ALA A 207 7.53 6.70 13.23
C ALA A 207 6.42 5.96 14.01
N ILE A 208 5.23 5.84 13.44
CA ILE A 208 4.07 5.24 14.13
C ILE A 208 3.86 3.81 13.65
N GLY A 209 3.72 3.59 12.35
CA GLY A 209 3.42 2.28 11.76
C GLY A 209 4.57 1.27 11.91
N GLY A 210 5.81 1.74 11.86
CA GLY A 210 7.02 0.94 12.11
C GLY A 210 7.47 1.01 13.56
N TRP A 211 8.21 2.08 13.90
CA TRP A 211 8.95 2.18 15.15
C TRP A 211 8.07 2.11 16.42
N LEU A 212 6.99 2.89 16.51
CA LEU A 212 6.17 2.95 17.73
C LEU A 212 5.48 1.62 18.00
N VAL A 213 4.99 0.93 16.96
CA VAL A 213 4.36 -0.39 17.10
C VAL A 213 5.35 -1.40 17.67
N ASP A 214 6.54 -1.49 17.09
CA ASP A 214 7.57 -2.44 17.56
C ASP A 214 8.05 -2.08 18.97
N PHE A 215 8.25 -0.80 19.27
CA PHE A 215 8.64 -0.33 20.60
C PHE A 215 7.62 -0.70 21.68
N LEU A 216 6.31 -0.53 21.41
CA LEU A 216 5.28 -0.90 22.39
C LEU A 216 5.21 -2.41 22.60
N ILE A 217 5.34 -3.20 21.53
CA ILE A 217 5.35 -4.67 21.62
C ILE A 217 6.58 -5.16 22.41
N GLN A 218 7.76 -4.59 22.17
CA GLN A 218 8.98 -4.91 22.92
C GLN A 218 8.89 -4.54 24.40
N ARG A 219 8.09 -3.54 24.75
CA ARG A 219 7.78 -3.18 26.16
C ARG A 219 6.76 -4.10 26.83
N GLY A 220 6.29 -5.14 26.14
CA GLY A 220 5.37 -6.14 26.71
C GLY A 220 3.89 -5.80 26.56
N TYR A 221 3.52 -4.77 25.79
CA TYR A 221 2.11 -4.53 25.46
C TYR A 221 1.58 -5.62 24.53
N ASP A 222 0.30 -5.94 24.67
CA ASP A 222 -0.37 -6.96 23.84
C ASP A 222 -0.33 -6.58 22.34
N SER A 223 0.36 -7.40 21.57
CA SER A 223 0.61 -7.19 20.13
C SER A 223 -0.67 -7.00 19.32
N SER A 224 -1.73 -7.76 19.65
CA SER A 224 -3.02 -7.66 18.97
C SER A 224 -3.68 -6.31 19.24
N ARG A 225 -3.68 -5.86 20.50
CA ARG A 225 -4.28 -4.58 20.90
C ARG A 225 -3.52 -3.39 20.30
N VAL A 226 -2.18 -3.41 20.36
CA VAL A 226 -1.35 -2.33 19.79
C VAL A 226 -1.67 -2.16 18.31
N ARG A 227 -1.60 -3.24 17.54
CA ARG A 227 -1.89 -3.20 16.10
C ARG A 227 -3.32 -2.80 15.79
N GLN A 228 -4.29 -3.35 16.51
CA GLN A 228 -5.70 -2.99 16.34
C GLN A 228 -5.95 -1.50 16.64
N THR A 229 -5.34 -0.97 17.69
CA THR A 229 -5.45 0.46 18.03
C THR A 229 -4.87 1.34 16.93
N VAL A 230 -3.69 1.00 16.39
CA VAL A 230 -3.08 1.77 15.30
C VAL A 230 -3.94 1.70 14.03
N LEU A 231 -4.52 0.55 13.69
CA LEU A 231 -5.44 0.42 12.56
C LEU A 231 -6.69 1.30 12.73
N ILE A 232 -7.34 1.26 13.90
CA ILE A 232 -8.57 2.01 14.17
C ILE A 232 -8.29 3.51 14.24
N VAL A 233 -7.30 3.91 15.03
CA VAL A 233 -6.96 5.33 15.24
C VAL A 233 -6.36 5.95 13.99
N GLY A 234 -5.44 5.26 13.32
CA GLY A 234 -4.83 5.74 12.09
C GLY A 234 -5.87 5.92 10.97
N THR A 235 -6.75 4.91 10.76
CA THR A 235 -7.86 5.04 9.80
C THR A 235 -8.87 6.11 10.25
N GLY A 236 -9.09 6.26 11.56
CA GLY A 236 -9.91 7.33 12.14
C GLY A 236 -9.38 8.73 11.83
N PHE A 237 -8.07 8.95 11.89
CA PHE A 237 -7.46 10.20 11.42
C PHE A 237 -7.67 10.44 9.93
N GLY A 238 -7.87 9.40 9.14
CA GLY A 238 -8.29 9.50 7.74
C GLY A 238 -9.55 10.34 7.53
N LEU A 239 -10.46 10.37 8.52
CA LEU A 239 -11.67 11.21 8.50
C LEU A 239 -11.36 12.72 8.45
N GLY A 240 -10.11 13.12 8.71
CA GLY A 240 -9.62 14.49 8.51
C GLY A 240 -9.85 15.02 7.10
N ILE A 241 -10.02 14.15 6.11
CA ILE A 241 -10.39 14.55 4.73
C ILE A 241 -11.68 15.38 4.69
N LEU A 242 -12.61 15.18 5.63
CA LEU A 242 -13.83 15.97 5.75
C LEU A 242 -13.52 17.41 6.20
N GLY A 243 -12.45 17.62 6.98
CA GLY A 243 -11.96 18.95 7.31
C GLY A 243 -11.43 19.70 6.10
N ALA A 244 -10.76 19.00 5.18
CA ALA A 244 -10.33 19.58 3.90
C ALA A 244 -11.53 20.02 3.03
N ALA A 245 -12.64 19.29 3.08
CA ALA A 245 -13.87 19.66 2.36
C ALA A 245 -14.46 21.02 2.80
N ARG A 246 -14.14 21.48 3.99
CA ARG A 246 -14.62 22.74 4.59
C ARG A 246 -13.52 23.79 4.75
N ALA A 247 -12.32 23.51 4.23
CA ALA A 247 -11.19 24.42 4.36
C ALA A 247 -11.41 25.69 3.54
N HIS A 248 -11.15 26.85 4.13
CA HIS A 248 -11.28 28.15 3.47
C HIS A 248 -9.98 28.65 2.84
N SER A 249 -8.86 27.97 3.10
CA SER A 249 -7.55 28.33 2.53
C SER A 249 -6.77 27.09 2.09
N PRO A 250 -5.86 27.23 1.10
CA PRO A 250 -5.01 26.11 0.67
C PRO A 250 -4.20 25.50 1.81
N VAL A 251 -3.68 26.32 2.70
CA VAL A 251 -2.90 25.88 3.88
C VAL A 251 -3.74 25.03 4.82
N SER A 252 -4.96 25.50 5.15
CA SER A 252 -5.89 24.73 5.98
C SER A 252 -6.27 23.40 5.34
N ALA A 253 -6.51 23.38 4.03
CA ALA A 253 -6.78 22.17 3.29
C ALA A 253 -5.61 21.18 3.36
N LEU A 254 -4.38 21.65 3.15
CA LEU A 254 -3.15 20.83 3.23
C LEU A 254 -2.93 20.27 4.64
N ILE A 255 -3.21 21.04 5.70
CA ILE A 255 -3.12 20.55 7.07
C ILE A 255 -4.09 19.37 7.29
N TRP A 256 -5.36 19.53 6.92
CA TRP A 256 -6.35 18.47 7.08
C TRP A 256 -6.03 17.23 6.24
N ILE A 257 -5.54 17.43 5.02
CA ILE A 257 -5.11 16.32 4.14
C ILE A 257 -3.88 15.64 4.72
N SER A 258 -2.92 16.39 5.30
CA SER A 258 -1.75 15.81 5.96
C SER A 258 -2.15 14.97 7.17
N ILE A 259 -3.09 15.43 7.98
CA ILE A 259 -3.64 14.67 9.12
C ILE A 259 -4.31 13.36 8.60
N SER A 260 -5.15 13.48 7.57
CA SER A 260 -5.82 12.33 6.97
C SER A 260 -4.82 11.31 6.43
N LEU A 261 -3.92 11.76 5.55
CA LEU A 261 -2.96 10.89 4.89
C LEU A 261 -1.92 10.33 5.88
N GLY A 262 -1.49 11.13 6.85
CA GLY A 262 -0.56 10.71 7.91
C GLY A 262 -1.16 9.62 8.80
N GLY A 263 -2.43 9.74 9.18
CA GLY A 263 -3.13 8.68 9.93
C GLY A 263 -3.25 7.39 9.14
N LEU A 264 -3.65 7.49 7.88
CA LEU A 264 -3.75 6.35 6.97
C LEU A 264 -2.38 5.68 6.75
N ALA A 265 -1.32 6.47 6.58
CA ALA A 265 0.03 5.97 6.41
C ALA A 265 0.54 5.24 7.67
N ALA A 266 0.23 5.74 8.86
CA ALA A 266 0.56 5.05 10.11
C ALA A 266 -0.11 3.66 10.22
N ALA A 267 -1.30 3.48 9.66
CA ALA A 267 -2.02 2.21 9.68
C ALA A 267 -1.55 1.21 8.60
N ALA A 268 -1.00 1.69 7.48
CA ALA A 268 -0.71 0.88 6.31
C ALA A 268 0.28 -0.28 6.56
N PRO A 269 1.49 -0.08 7.14
CA PRO A 269 2.42 -1.18 7.38
C PRO A 269 1.84 -2.20 8.38
N VAL A 270 1.04 -1.72 9.35
CA VAL A 270 0.35 -2.62 10.28
C VAL A 270 -0.67 -3.48 9.54
N ALA A 271 -1.48 -2.91 8.65
CA ALA A 271 -2.46 -3.67 7.86
C ALA A 271 -1.78 -4.75 7.00
N TRP A 272 -0.60 -4.48 6.43
CA TRP A 272 0.18 -5.45 5.68
C TRP A 272 0.75 -6.60 6.52
N THR A 273 1.00 -6.38 7.81
CA THR A 273 1.47 -7.47 8.69
C THR A 273 0.34 -8.40 9.15
N VAL A 274 -0.91 -7.91 9.20
CA VAL A 274 -2.06 -8.68 9.72
C VAL A 274 -2.29 -10.01 8.99
N PRO A 275 -2.24 -10.10 7.64
CA PRO A 275 -2.40 -11.38 6.96
C PRO A 275 -1.46 -12.48 7.46
N SER A 276 -0.20 -12.15 7.76
CA SER A 276 0.76 -13.13 8.28
C SER A 276 0.48 -13.56 9.72
N LEU A 277 -0.26 -12.76 10.48
CA LEU A 277 -0.60 -13.02 11.87
C LEU A 277 -1.91 -13.81 12.04
N ILE A 278 -2.87 -13.63 11.13
CA ILE A 278 -4.19 -14.25 11.24
C ILE A 278 -4.41 -15.43 10.29
N ALA A 279 -3.61 -15.54 9.22
CA ALA A 279 -3.77 -16.64 8.27
C ALA A 279 -3.45 -18.00 8.91
N PRO A 280 -4.25 -19.04 8.62
CA PRO A 280 -3.85 -20.42 8.88
C PRO A 280 -2.52 -20.74 8.19
N ARG A 281 -1.82 -21.77 8.68
CA ARG A 281 -0.53 -22.20 8.09
C ARG A 281 -0.65 -22.34 6.57
N GLU A 282 0.38 -21.93 5.85
CA GLU A 282 0.49 -22.00 4.38
C GLU A 282 -0.57 -21.18 3.60
N SER A 283 -1.42 -20.38 4.28
CA SER A 283 -2.50 -19.61 3.65
C SER A 283 -2.23 -18.10 3.59
N VAL A 284 -1.07 -17.64 4.07
CA VAL A 284 -0.71 -16.20 4.13
C VAL A 284 -0.80 -15.54 2.75
N GLY A 285 -0.27 -16.20 1.71
CA GLY A 285 -0.32 -15.65 0.34
C GLY A 285 -1.74 -15.54 -0.22
N ARG A 286 -2.61 -16.53 0.09
CA ARG A 286 -4.02 -16.48 -0.33
C ARG A 286 -4.78 -15.36 0.37
N LEU A 287 -4.58 -15.23 1.68
CA LEU A 287 -5.22 -14.16 2.46
C LEU A 287 -4.72 -12.78 2.03
N GLY A 288 -3.41 -12.62 1.85
CA GLY A 288 -2.81 -11.40 1.32
C GLY A 288 -3.37 -11.04 -0.06
N GLY A 289 -3.59 -12.03 -0.93
CA GLY A 289 -4.23 -11.84 -2.23
C GLY A 289 -5.66 -11.32 -2.14
N ILE A 290 -6.49 -11.87 -1.21
CA ILE A 290 -7.86 -11.39 -0.97
C ILE A 290 -7.84 -9.93 -0.49
N VAL A 291 -7.00 -9.63 0.49
CA VAL A 291 -6.89 -8.28 1.07
C VAL A 291 -6.42 -7.28 0.01
N ASN A 292 -5.40 -7.65 -0.78
CA ASN A 292 -4.93 -6.81 -1.87
C ASN A 292 -6.03 -6.58 -2.93
N PHE A 293 -6.80 -7.61 -3.28
CA PHE A 293 -7.93 -7.47 -4.20
C PHE A 293 -8.96 -6.44 -3.68
N CYS A 294 -9.32 -6.50 -2.39
CA CYS A 294 -10.20 -5.49 -1.78
C CYS A 294 -9.59 -4.09 -1.85
N GLY A 295 -8.28 -3.96 -1.63
CA GLY A 295 -7.55 -2.71 -1.79
C GLY A 295 -7.63 -2.16 -3.22
N GLN A 296 -7.43 -3.02 -4.22
CA GLN A 296 -7.50 -2.62 -5.64
C GLN A 296 -8.90 -2.19 -6.07
N LEU A 297 -9.96 -2.80 -5.53
CA LEU A 297 -11.33 -2.31 -5.76
C LEU A 297 -11.50 -0.87 -5.24
N GLY A 298 -10.97 -0.55 -4.06
CA GLY A 298 -10.93 0.82 -3.54
C GLY A 298 -10.11 1.76 -4.45
N ALA A 299 -8.91 1.33 -4.84
CA ALA A 299 -8.00 2.09 -5.68
C ALA A 299 -8.60 2.44 -7.06
N ILE A 300 -9.28 1.49 -7.70
CA ILE A 300 -9.92 1.67 -9.02
C ILE A 300 -11.16 2.56 -8.91
N SER A 301 -11.98 2.33 -7.88
CA SER A 301 -13.23 3.08 -7.71
C SER A 301 -12.99 4.56 -7.34
N ALA A 302 -11.95 4.88 -6.60
CA ALA A 302 -11.68 6.23 -6.10
C ALA A 302 -11.57 7.30 -7.20
N PRO A 303 -10.70 7.18 -8.21
CA PRO A 303 -10.60 8.20 -9.26
C PRO A 303 -11.88 8.28 -10.12
N ILE A 304 -12.56 7.17 -10.35
CA ILE A 304 -13.80 7.10 -11.15
C ILE A 304 -14.94 7.81 -10.42
N VAL A 305 -15.20 7.42 -9.17
CA VAL A 305 -16.28 8.01 -8.36
C VAL A 305 -16.01 9.49 -8.12
N THR A 306 -14.78 9.84 -7.77
CA THR A 306 -14.40 11.25 -7.54
C THR A 306 -14.59 12.09 -8.79
N GLY A 307 -14.12 11.61 -9.96
CA GLY A 307 -14.29 12.32 -11.22
C GLY A 307 -15.75 12.50 -11.62
N TYR A 308 -16.56 11.45 -11.47
CA TYR A 308 -18.00 11.49 -11.75
C TYR A 308 -18.72 12.47 -10.82
N VAL A 309 -18.50 12.36 -9.52
CA VAL A 309 -19.13 13.23 -8.52
C VAL A 309 -18.70 14.68 -8.69
N ALA A 310 -17.42 14.94 -8.91
CA ALA A 310 -16.91 16.30 -9.13
C ALA A 310 -17.45 16.92 -10.43
N SER A 311 -17.68 16.13 -11.49
CA SER A 311 -18.23 16.62 -12.74
C SER A 311 -19.70 17.06 -12.64
N ILE A 312 -20.49 16.37 -11.78
CA ILE A 312 -21.92 16.70 -11.57
C ILE A 312 -22.08 17.83 -10.54
N THR A 313 -21.33 17.75 -9.43
CA THR A 313 -21.50 18.70 -8.31
C THR A 313 -20.67 19.95 -8.46
N HIS A 314 -19.75 19.98 -9.40
CA HIS A 314 -18.74 21.03 -9.55
C HIS A 314 -17.99 21.35 -8.24
N ALA A 315 -17.85 20.34 -7.36
CA ALA A 315 -17.18 20.47 -6.06
C ALA A 315 -16.55 19.15 -5.61
N PHE A 316 -15.42 19.20 -4.93
CA PHE A 316 -14.78 18.03 -4.34
C PHE A 316 -15.39 17.63 -2.98
N THR A 317 -16.21 18.50 -2.36
CA THR A 317 -16.84 18.23 -1.07
C THR A 317 -17.59 16.90 -1.03
N SER A 318 -18.41 16.64 -2.04
CA SER A 318 -19.18 15.38 -2.13
C SER A 318 -18.29 14.15 -2.27
N ALA A 319 -17.17 14.25 -2.98
CA ALA A 319 -16.19 13.17 -3.10
C ALA A 319 -15.48 12.89 -1.75
N PHE A 320 -15.17 13.94 -0.99
CA PHE A 320 -14.57 13.80 0.35
C PHE A 320 -15.58 13.24 1.37
N VAL A 321 -16.85 13.58 1.26
CA VAL A 321 -17.93 12.96 2.07
C VAL A 321 -18.06 11.48 1.74
N ALA A 322 -18.01 11.09 0.47
CA ALA A 322 -18.02 9.68 0.07
C ALA A 322 -16.81 8.92 0.64
N ALA A 323 -15.60 9.49 0.55
CA ALA A 323 -14.40 8.92 1.16
C ALA A 323 -14.55 8.76 2.68
N THR A 324 -15.13 9.76 3.36
CA THR A 324 -15.41 9.71 4.79
C THR A 324 -16.35 8.55 5.14
N ALA A 325 -17.43 8.35 4.38
CA ALA A 325 -18.36 7.24 4.59
C ALA A 325 -17.67 5.87 4.40
N ILE A 326 -16.81 5.74 3.39
CA ILE A 326 -16.03 4.53 3.13
C ILE A 326 -15.02 4.29 4.27
N LEU A 327 -14.36 5.32 4.77
CA LEU A 327 -13.44 5.21 5.92
C LEU A 327 -14.17 4.77 7.19
N LEU A 328 -15.38 5.29 7.45
CA LEU A 328 -16.20 4.85 8.58
C LEU A 328 -16.55 3.36 8.47
N LEU A 329 -16.88 2.86 7.27
CA LEU A 329 -17.06 1.43 7.03
C LEU A 329 -15.78 0.64 7.27
N GLY A 330 -14.62 1.16 6.90
CA GLY A 330 -13.31 0.57 7.18
C GLY A 330 -13.02 0.46 8.67
N VAL A 331 -13.24 1.54 9.42
CA VAL A 331 -13.09 1.57 10.89
C VAL A 331 -14.06 0.59 11.54
N ALA A 332 -15.32 0.56 11.11
CA ALA A 332 -16.30 -0.41 11.58
C ALA A 332 -15.86 -1.86 11.28
N GLY A 333 -15.29 -2.11 10.11
CA GLY A 333 -14.71 -3.40 9.75
C GLY A 333 -13.60 -3.83 10.72
N TYR A 334 -12.71 -2.94 11.09
CA TYR A 334 -11.66 -3.23 12.07
C TYR A 334 -12.22 -3.48 13.48
N ILE A 335 -13.23 -2.73 13.92
CA ILE A 335 -13.81 -2.85 15.26
C ILE A 335 -14.68 -4.12 15.38
N PHE A 336 -15.59 -4.34 14.43
CA PHE A 336 -16.67 -5.35 14.59
C PHE A 336 -16.33 -6.69 13.93
N LEU A 337 -15.57 -6.70 12.82
CA LEU A 337 -15.28 -7.89 12.04
C LEU A 337 -13.87 -8.43 12.28
N LEU A 338 -12.83 -7.58 12.22
CA LEU A 338 -11.46 -8.01 12.49
C LEU A 338 -11.26 -8.34 13.96
N ARG A 339 -11.76 -7.47 14.85
CA ARG A 339 -11.63 -7.64 16.32
C ARG A 339 -10.16 -7.89 16.69
N ARG A 340 -9.90 -8.90 17.53
CA ARG A 340 -8.55 -9.30 17.92
C ARG A 340 -7.78 -9.90 16.76
N ILE A 341 -6.53 -9.48 16.61
CA ILE A 341 -5.59 -10.02 15.63
C ILE A 341 -5.00 -11.32 16.19
N GLU A 342 -5.74 -12.40 16.00
CA GLU A 342 -5.41 -13.77 16.45
C GLU A 342 -5.60 -14.73 15.26
N PRO A 343 -4.83 -15.80 15.18
CA PRO A 343 -4.92 -16.76 14.08
C PRO A 343 -6.35 -17.29 13.88
N ILE A 344 -6.74 -17.43 12.61
CA ILE A 344 -7.96 -18.12 12.21
C ILE A 344 -7.71 -19.61 12.41
N LEU A 345 -8.67 -20.30 13.02
CA LEU A 345 -8.57 -21.75 13.30
C LEU A 345 -8.38 -22.54 12.00
N GLU A 346 -7.58 -23.59 12.06
CA GLU A 346 -7.41 -24.50 10.91
C GLU A 346 -8.65 -25.37 10.72
N PRO A 347 -9.07 -25.65 9.47
CA PRO A 347 -10.27 -26.46 9.20
C PRO A 347 -10.22 -27.84 9.86
N GLU A 348 -9.07 -28.48 9.92
CA GLU A 348 -8.87 -29.79 10.55
C GLU A 348 -9.08 -29.79 12.07
N ARG A 349 -8.77 -28.70 12.78
CA ARG A 349 -9.02 -28.58 14.22
C ARG A 349 -10.49 -28.45 14.57
N LEU A 350 -11.30 -27.94 13.64
CA LEU A 350 -12.74 -27.86 13.83
C LEU A 350 -13.41 -29.24 13.75
N SER A 351 -12.89 -30.16 12.93
CA SER A 351 -13.42 -31.53 12.84
C SER A 351 -13.15 -32.36 14.10
N PHE A 352 -12.04 -32.13 14.81
CA PHE A 352 -11.74 -32.79 16.08
C PHE A 352 -12.47 -32.18 17.28
N ALA A 353 -12.85 -30.90 17.23
CA ALA A 353 -13.63 -30.27 18.29
C ALA A 353 -15.10 -30.68 18.25
N SER A 354 -15.70 -30.81 17.04
CA SER A 354 -17.07 -31.28 16.86
C SER A 354 -17.26 -32.78 17.05
N ALA A 355 -16.18 -33.57 17.10
CA ALA A 355 -16.23 -35.02 17.38
C ALA A 355 -16.11 -35.34 18.88
N LYS A 356 -15.98 -34.32 19.75
CA LYS A 356 -15.89 -34.45 21.20
C LYS A 356 -17.11 -33.89 21.96
N GLU A 357 -18.07 -33.33 21.25
CA GLU A 357 -19.42 -33.02 21.74
C GLU A 357 -20.42 -34.12 21.29
#